data_223ba0345cb590732cf7ae9abc8e1055
#
_entry.id   223ba0345cb590732cf7ae9abc8e1055
#
_cell.length_a   1.000
_cell.length_b   1.000
_cell.length_c   1.000
_cell.angle_alpha   90.00
_cell.angle_beta   90.00
_cell.angle_gamma   90.00
#
_symmetry.space_group_name_H-M   'P 1'
#
loop_
_entity.id
_entity.type
_entity.pdbx_description
1 polymer ?
#
loop_
_entity_poly.entity_id
_entity_poly.type
_entity_poly.pdbx_seq_one_letter_code
_entity_poly.pdbx_strand_id
1 'polypeptide(L)'
;MAEHCGYVVRVEKLRPHSNADRLQIATFFGNDTCVGLDVVEGIKGIYFPSDLQLSAEFCDENHMCRTKADGTADTGYLERDKRNIKAIRLRGEKSDGIFVPIAAVAYTGVNLDELNVGDKIEMLNGHEICCKYIPRSNHRTGGSGKGNKVRKQKANIAPLFAEHADTEQLAYNLDAFKPGDEIEITLKMHGTSQRTGYLPIRKEGVYSYTSLFKAALH
;
A
#
# COMPACT_ATOMS: atom_id res chain seq x y z
N MET A 1 -6.00 6.29 10.30
CA MET A 1 -6.01 5.07 9.45
C MET A 1 -4.99 5.30 8.36
N ALA A 2 -4.14 4.33 8.07
CA ALA A 2 -3.18 4.48 6.96
C ALA A 2 -3.96 4.74 5.66
N GLU A 3 -3.60 5.81 4.97
CA GLU A 3 -4.24 6.16 3.71
C GLU A 3 -3.63 5.32 2.58
N HIS A 4 -4.48 4.77 1.75
CA HIS A 4 -4.09 3.91 0.62
C HIS A 4 -4.36 4.64 -0.69
N CYS A 5 -3.56 5.67 -0.97
CA CYS A 5 -3.73 6.55 -2.12
C CYS A 5 -2.41 6.78 -2.87
N GLY A 6 -2.51 7.27 -4.09
CA GLY A 6 -1.40 7.86 -4.82
C GLY A 6 -1.15 9.29 -4.36
N TYR A 7 0.05 9.78 -4.56
CA TYR A 7 0.45 11.15 -4.17
C TYR A 7 0.96 11.90 -5.38
N VAL A 8 0.45 13.11 -5.60
CA VAL A 8 1.02 14.01 -6.59
C VAL A 8 2.39 14.48 -6.09
N VAL A 9 3.42 14.19 -6.85
CA VAL A 9 4.81 14.49 -6.50
C VAL A 9 5.52 15.20 -7.65
N ARG A 10 6.67 15.83 -7.33
CA ARG A 10 7.60 16.34 -8.31
C ARG A 10 8.91 15.59 -8.18
N VAL A 11 9.50 15.17 -9.29
CA VAL A 11 10.81 14.55 -9.30
C VAL A 11 11.87 15.60 -8.95
N GLU A 12 12.51 15.45 -7.80
CA GLU A 12 13.53 16.40 -7.32
C GLU A 12 14.91 16.05 -7.86
N LYS A 13 15.30 14.78 -7.73
CA LYS A 13 16.62 14.29 -8.14
C LYS A 13 16.50 12.92 -8.79
N LEU A 14 17.34 12.73 -9.78
CA LEU A 14 17.52 11.45 -10.46
C LEU A 14 18.95 10.97 -10.31
N ARG A 15 19.12 9.67 -10.13
CA ARG A 15 20.43 9.02 -10.20
C ARG A 15 20.43 7.90 -11.23
N PRO A 16 21.53 7.64 -11.92
CA PRO A 16 21.63 6.52 -12.84
C PRO A 16 21.41 5.21 -12.10
N HIS A 17 20.79 4.24 -12.77
CA HIS A 17 20.70 2.89 -12.25
C HIS A 17 22.06 2.19 -12.35
N SER A 18 22.51 1.47 -11.31
CA SER A 18 23.86 0.90 -11.24
C SER A 18 24.12 -0.21 -12.27
N ASN A 19 23.08 -0.87 -12.77
CA ASN A 19 23.18 -2.05 -13.64
C ASN A 19 22.09 -2.08 -14.72
N ALA A 20 21.66 -0.92 -15.24
CA ALA A 20 20.71 -0.83 -16.34
C ALA A 20 20.85 0.49 -17.10
N ASP A 21 21.04 0.40 -18.43
CA ASP A 21 21.25 1.55 -19.30
C ASP A 21 19.98 2.33 -19.63
N ARG A 22 18.80 1.75 -19.36
CA ARG A 22 17.50 2.36 -19.69
C ARG A 22 16.68 2.74 -18.46
N LEU A 23 17.28 2.66 -17.28
CA LEU A 23 16.62 2.99 -16.03
C LEU A 23 17.44 4.01 -15.26
N GLN A 24 16.73 4.77 -14.48
CA GLN A 24 17.26 5.67 -13.47
C GLN A 24 16.40 5.55 -12.20
N ILE A 25 16.82 6.17 -11.14
CA ILE A 25 16.19 6.05 -9.84
C ILE A 25 15.78 7.43 -9.37
N ALA A 26 14.50 7.57 -9.05
CA ALA A 26 13.93 8.69 -8.32
C ALA A 26 13.64 8.29 -6.89
N THR A 27 13.72 9.22 -5.95
CA THR A 27 13.39 8.98 -4.54
C THR A 27 12.15 9.77 -4.17
N PHE A 28 11.13 9.08 -3.66
CA PHE A 28 9.89 9.68 -3.18
C PHE A 28 9.64 9.26 -1.75
N PHE A 29 9.45 10.20 -0.84
CA PHE A 29 9.21 9.94 0.59
C PHE A 29 10.25 8.98 1.21
N GLY A 30 11.52 9.08 0.78
CA GLY A 30 12.60 8.21 1.22
C GLY A 30 12.63 6.81 0.58
N ASN A 31 11.73 6.52 -0.36
CA ASN A 31 11.69 5.26 -1.09
C ASN A 31 12.27 5.44 -2.50
N ASP A 32 13.24 4.59 -2.83
CA ASP A 32 13.80 4.55 -4.18
C ASP A 32 12.87 3.83 -5.14
N THR A 33 12.65 4.42 -6.30
CA THR A 33 11.77 3.91 -7.36
C THR A 33 12.48 3.96 -8.70
N CYS A 34 12.55 2.83 -9.38
CA CYS A 34 13.12 2.79 -10.73
C CYS A 34 12.14 3.41 -11.72
N VAL A 35 12.64 4.32 -12.54
CA VAL A 35 11.89 5.05 -13.58
C VAL A 35 12.62 4.97 -14.91
N GLY A 36 11.92 5.22 -16.02
CA GLY A 36 12.51 5.28 -17.35
C GLY A 36 13.37 6.54 -17.55
N LEU A 37 14.16 6.56 -18.61
CA LEU A 37 14.99 7.74 -18.98
C LEU A 37 14.17 8.92 -19.51
N ASP A 38 12.92 8.71 -19.83
CA ASP A 38 11.95 9.73 -20.23
C ASP A 38 11.51 10.63 -19.06
N VAL A 39 11.69 10.16 -17.83
CA VAL A 39 11.44 10.93 -16.62
C VAL A 39 12.58 11.89 -16.39
N VAL A 40 12.30 13.17 -16.21
CA VAL A 40 13.29 14.23 -15.98
C VAL A 40 13.04 14.94 -14.65
N GLU A 41 14.08 15.55 -14.09
CA GLU A 41 13.95 16.37 -12.88
C GLU A 41 12.97 17.54 -13.11
N GLY A 42 12.15 17.81 -12.09
CA GLY A 42 11.12 18.83 -12.14
C GLY A 42 9.77 18.36 -12.70
N ILE A 43 9.69 17.18 -13.35
CA ILE A 43 8.41 16.66 -13.86
C ILE A 43 7.43 16.38 -12.71
N LYS A 44 6.17 16.79 -12.91
CA LYS A 44 5.06 16.47 -12.00
C LYS A 44 4.45 15.12 -12.40
N GLY A 45 4.15 14.29 -11.43
CA GLY A 45 3.53 12.98 -11.64
C GLY A 45 2.87 12.44 -10.38
N ILE A 46 2.46 11.21 -10.44
CA ILE A 46 1.81 10.52 -9.34
C ILE A 46 2.71 9.36 -8.90
N TYR A 47 3.06 9.36 -7.64
CA TYR A 47 3.74 8.24 -6.99
C TYR A 47 2.70 7.37 -6.29
N PHE A 48 2.71 6.09 -6.60
CA PHE A 48 1.90 5.07 -5.95
C PHE A 48 2.81 4.18 -5.10
N PRO A 49 2.71 4.21 -3.77
CA PRO A 49 3.48 3.32 -2.91
C PRO A 49 3.10 1.84 -3.08
N SER A 50 3.93 0.96 -2.55
CA SER A 50 3.60 -0.47 -2.45
C SER A 50 2.35 -0.70 -1.61
N ASP A 51 1.73 -1.90 -1.77
CA ASP A 51 0.48 -2.31 -1.13
C ASP A 51 -0.80 -1.63 -1.66
N LEU A 52 -0.69 -0.86 -2.75
CA LEU A 52 -1.85 -0.40 -3.51
C LEU A 52 -2.21 -1.37 -4.64
N GLN A 53 -3.47 -1.32 -5.02
CA GLN A 53 -4.01 -1.91 -6.24
C GLN A 53 -4.46 -0.79 -7.16
N LEU A 54 -3.95 -0.78 -8.39
CA LEU A 54 -4.43 0.13 -9.42
C LEU A 54 -5.76 -0.36 -10.00
N SER A 55 -6.61 0.57 -10.44
CA SER A 55 -7.86 0.22 -11.11
C SER A 55 -7.59 -0.48 -12.45
N ALA A 56 -8.56 -1.21 -12.95
CA ALA A 56 -8.43 -1.86 -14.26
C ALA A 56 -8.38 -0.82 -15.38
N GLU A 57 -9.21 0.19 -15.29
CA GLU A 57 -9.28 1.29 -16.25
C GLU A 57 -7.95 2.05 -16.32
N PHE A 58 -7.40 2.47 -15.19
CA PHE A 58 -6.10 3.15 -15.14
C PHE A 58 -4.99 2.31 -15.76
N CYS A 59 -4.98 1.00 -15.47
CA CYS A 59 -3.98 0.09 -16.04
C CYS A 59 -4.13 -0.09 -17.54
N ASP A 60 -5.36 -0.12 -18.06
CA ASP A 60 -5.63 -0.30 -19.49
C ASP A 60 -5.26 0.98 -20.27
N GLU A 61 -5.68 2.14 -19.80
CA GLU A 61 -5.36 3.43 -20.42
C GLU A 61 -3.83 3.72 -20.47
N ASN A 62 -3.09 3.22 -19.48
CA ASN A 62 -1.66 3.44 -19.36
C ASN A 62 -0.80 2.22 -19.72
N HIS A 63 -1.36 1.17 -20.28
CA HIS A 63 -0.66 -0.06 -20.68
C HIS A 63 0.24 -0.66 -19.58
N MET A 64 -0.23 -0.65 -18.31
CA MET A 64 0.58 -1.06 -17.17
C MET A 64 0.59 -2.57 -16.91
N CYS A 65 -0.33 -3.31 -17.50
CA CYS A 65 -0.42 -4.76 -17.36
C CYS A 65 0.40 -5.50 -18.43
N ARG A 66 0.78 -6.73 -18.13
CA ARG A 66 1.47 -7.64 -19.10
C ARG A 66 0.56 -8.08 -20.23
N THR A 67 -0.74 -8.07 -20.01
CA THR A 67 -1.76 -8.50 -20.96
C THR A 67 -2.90 -7.50 -21.00
N LYS A 68 -3.49 -7.33 -22.18
CA LYS A 68 -4.71 -6.54 -22.39
C LYS A 68 -5.95 -7.28 -21.88
N ALA A 69 -7.11 -6.63 -21.97
CA ALA A 69 -8.39 -7.22 -21.58
C ALA A 69 -8.76 -8.47 -22.38
N ASP A 70 -8.35 -8.53 -23.65
CA ASP A 70 -8.55 -9.66 -24.57
C ASP A 70 -7.54 -10.82 -24.38
N GLY A 71 -6.59 -10.68 -23.43
CA GLY A 71 -5.55 -11.65 -23.15
C GLY A 71 -4.30 -11.56 -24.03
N THR A 72 -4.25 -10.65 -25.00
CA THR A 72 -3.05 -10.41 -25.79
C THR A 72 -1.95 -9.75 -24.97
N ALA A 73 -0.68 -9.90 -25.39
CA ALA A 73 0.46 -9.29 -24.70
C ALA A 73 0.39 -7.75 -24.76
N ASP A 74 0.74 -7.11 -23.65
CA ASP A 74 0.89 -5.66 -23.53
C ASP A 74 2.28 -5.31 -22.99
N THR A 75 2.62 -4.03 -22.93
CA THR A 75 3.96 -3.53 -22.61
C THR A 75 4.26 -3.42 -21.12
N GLY A 76 3.23 -3.47 -20.29
CA GLY A 76 3.35 -3.31 -18.85
C GLY A 76 3.96 -4.53 -18.13
N TYR A 77 4.09 -4.42 -16.83
CA TYR A 77 4.69 -5.47 -16.00
C TYR A 77 3.77 -5.98 -14.87
N LEU A 78 2.63 -5.34 -14.63
CA LEU A 78 1.69 -5.76 -13.61
C LEU A 78 0.89 -6.99 -14.03
N GLU A 79 0.58 -7.85 -13.06
CA GLU A 79 -0.36 -8.96 -13.26
C GLU A 79 -1.78 -8.41 -13.37
N ARG A 80 -2.46 -8.65 -14.48
CA ARG A 80 -3.79 -8.11 -14.75
C ARG A 80 -4.84 -8.43 -13.65
N ASP A 81 -4.80 -9.63 -13.10
CA ASP A 81 -5.77 -10.05 -12.09
C ASP A 81 -5.57 -9.36 -10.74
N LYS A 82 -4.36 -8.95 -10.44
CA LYS A 82 -3.99 -8.38 -9.14
C LYS A 82 -3.77 -6.88 -9.21
N ARG A 83 -3.09 -6.40 -10.25
CA ARG A 83 -2.70 -4.99 -10.45
C ARG A 83 -2.09 -4.33 -9.21
N ASN A 84 -1.52 -5.17 -8.33
CA ASN A 84 -0.95 -4.70 -7.07
C ASN A 84 0.50 -4.24 -7.24
N ILE A 85 0.81 -3.16 -6.60
CA ILE A 85 2.14 -2.59 -6.55
C ILE A 85 2.93 -3.28 -5.44
N LYS A 86 4.14 -3.69 -5.74
CA LYS A 86 5.04 -4.37 -4.81
C LYS A 86 6.40 -3.71 -4.80
N ALA A 87 7.05 -3.71 -3.65
CA ALA A 87 8.49 -3.47 -3.61
C ALA A 87 9.22 -4.63 -4.30
N ILE A 88 10.04 -4.31 -5.28
CA ILE A 88 10.79 -5.28 -6.08
C ILE A 88 12.27 -4.92 -6.15
N ARG A 89 13.10 -5.85 -6.59
CA ARG A 89 14.47 -5.56 -6.99
C ARG A 89 14.61 -5.68 -8.50
N LEU A 90 15.01 -4.59 -9.14
CA LEU A 90 15.33 -4.55 -10.55
C LEU A 90 16.84 -4.52 -10.70
N ARG A 91 17.43 -5.57 -11.29
CA ARG A 91 18.87 -5.69 -11.54
C ARG A 91 19.76 -5.29 -10.35
N GLY A 92 19.33 -5.62 -9.12
CA GLY A 92 20.06 -5.33 -7.87
C GLY A 92 19.59 -4.10 -7.10
N GLU A 93 19.02 -3.10 -7.76
CA GLU A 93 18.48 -1.90 -7.12
C GLU A 93 17.06 -2.16 -6.58
N LYS A 94 16.77 -1.58 -5.42
CA LYS A 94 15.42 -1.61 -4.84
C LYS A 94 14.53 -0.62 -5.60
N SER A 95 13.32 -1.06 -5.92
CA SER A 95 12.26 -0.20 -6.44
C SER A 95 11.01 -0.40 -5.60
N ASP A 96 10.60 0.64 -4.90
CA ASP A 96 9.42 0.64 -4.04
C ASP A 96 8.39 1.61 -4.62
N GLY A 97 7.21 1.08 -4.93
CA GLY A 97 6.18 1.87 -5.60
C GLY A 97 6.38 2.02 -7.11
N ILE A 98 5.51 2.84 -7.70
CA ILE A 98 5.49 3.18 -9.13
C ILE A 98 5.33 4.70 -9.26
N PHE A 99 6.08 5.30 -10.15
CA PHE A 99 5.88 6.68 -10.58
C PHE A 99 5.34 6.71 -12.01
N VAL A 100 4.35 7.54 -12.25
CA VAL A 100 3.83 7.85 -13.59
C VAL A 100 3.74 9.36 -13.79
N PRO A 101 3.99 9.87 -15.00
CA PRO A 101 3.76 11.29 -15.31
C PRO A 101 2.31 11.70 -15.05
N ILE A 102 2.06 12.97 -14.73
CA ILE A 102 0.71 13.47 -14.41
C ILE A 102 -0.28 13.27 -15.56
N ALA A 103 0.21 13.23 -16.80
CA ALA A 103 -0.60 12.97 -17.99
C ALA A 103 -1.29 11.60 -17.98
N ALA A 104 -0.83 10.66 -17.17
CA ALA A 104 -1.44 9.33 -17.04
C ALA A 104 -2.90 9.36 -16.56
N VAL A 105 -3.35 10.46 -15.94
CA VAL A 105 -4.75 10.63 -15.50
C VAL A 105 -5.55 11.56 -16.42
N ALA A 106 -5.02 11.98 -17.56
CA ALA A 106 -5.71 12.88 -18.49
C ALA A 106 -7.04 12.30 -19.01
N TYR A 107 -7.14 10.97 -19.13
CA TYR A 107 -8.37 10.30 -19.58
C TYR A 107 -9.57 10.55 -18.65
N THR A 108 -9.34 10.90 -17.38
CA THR A 108 -10.40 11.21 -16.42
C THR A 108 -11.05 12.58 -16.67
N GLY A 109 -10.49 13.38 -17.58
CA GLY A 109 -10.95 14.75 -17.86
C GLY A 109 -10.66 15.75 -16.73
N VAL A 110 -9.82 15.38 -15.75
CA VAL A 110 -9.39 16.30 -14.69
C VAL A 110 -8.46 17.40 -15.28
N ASN A 111 -8.57 18.61 -14.76
CA ASN A 111 -7.61 19.65 -15.07
C ASN A 111 -6.26 19.35 -14.40
N LEU A 112 -5.26 18.96 -15.18
CA LEU A 112 -3.94 18.55 -14.66
C LEU A 112 -3.18 19.69 -13.96
N ASP A 113 -3.50 20.95 -14.29
CA ASP A 113 -2.87 22.11 -13.66
C ASP A 113 -3.36 22.34 -12.23
N GLU A 114 -4.58 21.91 -11.93
CA GLU A 114 -5.18 22.01 -10.60
C GLU A 114 -4.66 20.96 -9.61
N LEU A 115 -4.04 19.89 -10.10
CA LEU A 115 -3.42 18.88 -9.24
C LEU A 115 -2.10 19.43 -8.67
N ASN A 116 -2.06 19.65 -7.37
CA ASN A 116 -0.91 20.21 -6.67
C ASN A 116 -0.05 19.11 -6.05
N VAL A 117 1.26 19.39 -5.93
CA VAL A 117 2.16 18.49 -5.19
C VAL A 117 1.68 18.35 -3.74
N GLY A 118 1.53 17.11 -3.30
CA GLY A 118 0.97 16.75 -1.99
C GLY A 118 -0.48 16.25 -2.07
N ASP A 119 -1.20 16.47 -3.18
CA ASP A 119 -2.56 15.98 -3.33
C ASP A 119 -2.59 14.45 -3.31
N LYS A 120 -3.63 13.92 -2.67
CA LYS A 120 -3.89 12.49 -2.51
C LYS A 120 -4.90 12.05 -3.55
N ILE A 121 -4.60 10.97 -4.25
CA ILE A 121 -5.38 10.48 -5.38
C ILE A 121 -5.86 9.06 -5.13
N GLU A 122 -7.15 8.90 -4.94
CA GLU A 122 -7.87 7.62 -4.97
C GLU A 122 -8.86 7.60 -6.13
N MET A 123 -9.58 8.71 -6.31
CA MET A 123 -10.56 8.92 -7.36
C MET A 123 -10.38 10.29 -8.01
N LEU A 124 -10.62 10.38 -9.32
CA LEU A 124 -10.62 11.63 -10.09
C LEU A 124 -11.85 11.66 -11.00
N ASN A 125 -12.68 12.68 -10.89
CA ASN A 125 -13.90 12.86 -11.70
C ASN A 125 -14.81 11.61 -11.78
N GLY A 126 -14.87 10.81 -10.70
CA GLY A 126 -15.66 9.58 -10.66
C GLY A 126 -14.93 8.33 -11.16
N HIS A 127 -13.69 8.46 -11.66
CA HIS A 127 -12.83 7.33 -12.03
C HIS A 127 -11.99 6.88 -10.83
N GLU A 128 -12.07 5.60 -10.49
CA GLU A 128 -11.18 5.01 -9.48
C GLU A 128 -9.78 4.86 -10.08
N ILE A 129 -8.77 5.39 -9.37
CA ILE A 129 -7.37 5.31 -9.79
C ILE A 129 -6.66 4.17 -9.06
N CYS A 130 -6.79 4.15 -7.74
CA CYS A 130 -6.20 3.11 -6.89
C CYS A 130 -7.00 2.88 -5.62
N CYS A 131 -6.77 1.74 -5.00
CA CYS A 131 -7.32 1.39 -3.70
C CYS A 131 -6.34 0.50 -2.92
N LYS A 132 -6.68 0.19 -1.68
CA LYS A 132 -5.90 -0.78 -0.88
C LYS A 132 -5.91 -2.15 -1.53
N TYR A 133 -4.74 -2.76 -1.72
CA TYR A 133 -4.66 -4.14 -2.16
C TYR A 133 -5.07 -5.09 -1.03
N ILE A 134 -6.12 -5.87 -1.28
CA ILE A 134 -6.56 -6.94 -0.38
C ILE A 134 -6.19 -8.28 -1.00
N PRO A 135 -5.19 -9.02 -0.46
CA PRO A 135 -4.84 -10.32 -0.97
C PRO A 135 -6.05 -11.26 -0.95
N ARG A 136 -6.35 -11.89 -2.07
CA ARG A 136 -7.34 -12.97 -2.09
C ARG A 136 -6.81 -14.07 -1.17
N SER A 137 -7.46 -14.29 -0.04
CA SER A 137 -7.15 -15.45 0.78
C SER A 137 -7.40 -16.69 -0.06
N ASN A 138 -6.36 -17.48 -0.32
CA ASN A 138 -6.53 -18.80 -0.87
C ASN A 138 -7.27 -19.65 0.18
N HIS A 139 -8.58 -19.51 0.25
CA HIS A 139 -9.38 -20.58 0.79
C HIS A 139 -9.14 -21.77 -0.15
N ARG A 140 -8.17 -22.61 0.19
CA ARG A 140 -8.13 -23.97 -0.31
C ARG A 140 -9.51 -24.57 -0.01
N THR A 141 -10.37 -24.56 -1.01
CA THR A 141 -11.50 -25.47 -1.08
C THR A 141 -10.92 -26.86 -1.30
N GLY A 142 -10.22 -27.33 -0.28
CA GLY A 142 -9.71 -28.68 -0.21
C GLY A 142 -10.69 -29.52 0.56
N GLY A 143 -11.48 -30.27 -0.16
CA GLY A 143 -11.98 -31.54 0.32
C GLY A 143 -13.29 -31.54 1.07
N SER A 144 -14.27 -32.11 0.42
CA SER A 144 -15.26 -33.02 1.00
C SER A 144 -16.16 -32.50 2.11
N GLY A 145 -17.36 -32.20 1.74
CA GLY A 145 -18.64 -32.32 2.46
C GLY A 145 -18.60 -32.43 3.96
N LYS A 146 -18.69 -31.30 4.64
CA LYS A 146 -19.43 -31.20 5.90
C LYS A 146 -20.03 -29.79 5.97
N GLY A 147 -21.35 -29.77 6.15
CA GLY A 147 -22.22 -28.61 6.04
C GLY A 147 -21.68 -27.32 6.62
N ASN A 148 -22.11 -26.22 6.01
CA ASN A 148 -21.92 -24.84 6.45
C ASN A 148 -22.20 -24.70 7.96
N LYS A 149 -21.20 -24.96 8.77
CA LYS A 149 -21.24 -24.48 10.16
C LYS A 149 -20.98 -22.98 10.08
N VAL A 150 -22.05 -22.20 10.16
CA VAL A 150 -21.99 -20.77 10.46
C VAL A 150 -20.98 -20.62 11.61
N ARG A 151 -19.82 -20.03 11.34
CA ARG A 151 -18.85 -19.73 12.39
C ARG A 151 -19.52 -18.74 13.33
N LYS A 152 -20.05 -19.24 14.46
CA LYS A 152 -20.50 -18.37 15.53
C LYS A 152 -19.32 -17.45 15.87
N GLN A 153 -19.51 -16.13 15.70
CA GLN A 153 -18.55 -15.17 16.20
C GLN A 153 -18.33 -15.47 17.68
N LYS A 154 -17.09 -15.84 18.02
CA LYS A 154 -16.75 -16.02 19.43
C LYS A 154 -16.91 -14.68 20.11
N ALA A 155 -17.76 -14.61 21.11
CA ALA A 155 -17.88 -13.40 21.92
C ALA A 155 -16.49 -12.99 22.42
N ASN A 156 -16.19 -11.69 22.39
CA ASN A 156 -14.94 -11.17 22.93
C ASN A 156 -14.96 -11.36 24.45
N ILE A 157 -14.23 -12.38 24.92
CA ILE A 157 -14.14 -12.71 26.35
C ILE A 157 -13.24 -11.76 27.14
N ALA A 158 -12.45 -10.94 26.45
CA ALA A 158 -11.50 -10.00 27.04
C ALA A 158 -11.64 -8.62 26.37
N PRO A 159 -12.74 -7.89 26.63
CA PRO A 159 -13.01 -6.61 25.97
C PRO A 159 -11.96 -5.53 26.28
N LEU A 160 -11.26 -5.65 27.41
CA LEU A 160 -10.20 -4.73 27.81
C LEU A 160 -8.83 -5.04 27.19
N PHE A 161 -8.68 -6.15 26.46
CA PHE A 161 -7.45 -6.48 25.75
C PHE A 161 -7.45 -5.76 24.41
N ALA A 162 -6.85 -4.58 24.38
CA ALA A 162 -6.77 -3.77 23.16
C ALA A 162 -6.02 -4.52 22.06
N GLU A 163 -6.55 -4.47 20.84
CA GLU A 163 -5.86 -4.97 19.66
C GLU A 163 -4.76 -3.99 19.22
N HIS A 164 -3.85 -4.47 18.36
CA HIS A 164 -2.82 -3.60 17.81
C HIS A 164 -3.48 -2.53 16.92
N ALA A 165 -3.13 -1.27 17.14
CA ALA A 165 -3.46 -0.22 16.21
C ALA A 165 -2.36 -0.10 15.16
N ASP A 166 -2.75 -0.06 13.88
CA ASP A 166 -1.83 0.25 12.81
C ASP A 166 -1.30 1.68 12.98
N THR A 167 -0.02 1.86 12.68
CA THR A 167 0.64 3.16 12.69
C THR A 167 0.84 3.64 11.26
N GLU A 168 0.75 4.93 11.06
CA GLU A 168 0.97 5.57 9.77
C GLU A 168 2.46 5.82 9.53
N GLN A 169 2.86 5.91 8.27
CA GLN A 169 4.24 6.22 7.92
C GLN A 169 4.45 7.74 8.01
N LEU A 170 5.45 8.16 8.80
CA LEU A 170 5.75 9.58 9.02
C LEU A 170 6.04 10.33 7.71
N ALA A 171 6.66 9.69 6.74
CA ALA A 171 6.97 10.29 5.45
C ALA A 171 5.73 10.84 4.71
N TYR A 172 4.55 10.28 4.98
CA TYR A 172 3.27 10.74 4.41
C TYR A 172 2.47 11.66 5.34
N ASN A 173 2.99 11.93 6.54
CA ASN A 173 2.32 12.71 7.59
C ASN A 173 3.32 13.66 8.27
N LEU A 174 4.04 14.45 7.47
CA LEU A 174 5.10 15.33 7.96
C LEU A 174 4.57 16.46 8.88
N ASP A 175 3.30 16.78 8.78
CA ASP A 175 2.59 17.77 9.59
C ASP A 175 1.99 17.19 10.88
N ALA A 176 2.16 15.87 11.12
CA ALA A 176 1.67 15.22 12.33
C ALA A 176 2.32 15.75 13.62
N PHE A 177 3.54 16.29 13.52
CA PHE A 177 4.28 16.86 14.64
C PHE A 177 4.57 18.34 14.42
N LYS A 178 4.58 19.10 15.49
CA LYS A 178 4.90 20.52 15.48
C LYS A 178 6.22 20.78 16.20
N PRO A 179 6.93 21.86 15.88
CA PRO A 179 8.10 22.26 16.65
C PRO A 179 7.75 22.42 18.12
N GLY A 180 8.47 21.72 18.99
CA GLY A 180 8.25 21.68 20.42
C GLY A 180 7.50 20.47 20.96
N ASP A 181 6.96 19.61 20.08
CA ASP A 181 6.36 18.36 20.52
C ASP A 181 7.43 17.41 21.06
N GLU A 182 7.13 16.75 22.17
CA GLU A 182 7.98 15.68 22.71
C GLU A 182 7.70 14.40 21.97
N ILE A 183 8.74 13.78 21.42
CA ILE A 183 8.65 12.55 20.62
C ILE A 183 9.57 11.48 21.17
N GLU A 184 9.18 10.22 20.99
CA GLU A 184 10.02 9.07 21.25
C GLU A 184 10.37 8.36 19.93
N ILE A 185 11.65 8.16 19.67
CA ILE A 185 12.15 7.44 18.48
C ILE A 185 12.62 6.06 18.88
N THR A 186 11.97 5.03 18.36
CA THR A 186 12.30 3.64 18.66
C THR A 186 12.67 2.86 17.41
N LEU A 187 13.54 1.86 17.55
CA LEU A 187 13.88 0.95 16.48
C LEU A 187 12.79 -0.10 16.29
N LYS A 188 12.13 -0.12 15.13
CA LYS A 188 11.20 -1.18 14.79
C LYS A 188 11.97 -2.41 14.28
N MET A 189 11.88 -3.52 14.99
CA MET A 189 12.46 -4.78 14.55
C MET A 189 11.44 -5.57 13.72
N HIS A 190 11.93 -6.29 12.70
CA HIS A 190 11.13 -7.28 11.99
C HIS A 190 10.86 -8.48 12.90
N GLY A 191 9.61 -8.87 13.01
CA GLY A 191 9.24 -10.02 13.84
C GLY A 191 7.72 -10.12 14.04
N THR A 192 7.34 -11.08 14.85
CA THR A 192 5.94 -11.26 15.26
C THR A 192 5.59 -10.30 16.38
N SER A 193 4.52 -9.54 16.22
CA SER A 193 3.97 -8.70 17.29
C SER A 193 3.32 -9.60 18.34
N GLN A 194 3.72 -9.42 19.61
CA GLN A 194 3.17 -10.15 20.73
C GLN A 194 2.66 -9.19 21.78
N ARG A 195 1.49 -9.46 22.32
CA ARG A 195 0.91 -8.74 23.45
C ARG A 195 0.52 -9.73 24.54
N THR A 196 0.89 -9.41 25.75
CA THR A 196 0.53 -10.17 26.93
C THR A 196 -0.11 -9.24 27.96
N GLY A 197 -1.08 -9.72 28.68
CA GLY A 197 -1.73 -8.94 29.72
C GLY A 197 -2.41 -9.84 30.74
N TYR A 198 -2.49 -9.35 31.98
CA TYR A 198 -3.29 -9.96 33.03
C TYR A 198 -4.55 -9.11 33.22
N LEU A 199 -5.66 -9.59 32.67
CA LEU A 199 -6.87 -8.81 32.54
C LEU A 199 -8.10 -9.61 33.00
N PRO A 200 -9.16 -8.95 33.45
CA PRO A 200 -10.42 -9.63 33.72
C PRO A 200 -11.03 -10.16 32.41
N ILE A 201 -11.44 -11.40 32.41
CA ILE A 201 -12.18 -12.00 31.30
C ILE A 201 -13.63 -12.24 31.75
N ARG A 202 -14.54 -12.18 30.77
CA ARG A 202 -15.97 -12.47 31.00
C ARG A 202 -16.24 -13.92 30.63
N LYS A 203 -16.59 -14.72 31.65
CA LYS A 203 -17.11 -16.06 31.46
C LYS A 203 -18.50 -16.15 32.11
N GLU A 204 -19.49 -16.63 31.38
CA GLU A 204 -20.85 -16.87 31.87
C GLU A 204 -21.46 -15.71 32.70
N GLY A 205 -21.13 -14.49 32.28
CA GLY A 205 -21.62 -13.26 32.94
C GLY A 205 -20.75 -12.79 34.14
N VAL A 206 -19.76 -13.54 34.56
CA VAL A 206 -18.85 -13.20 35.67
C VAL A 206 -17.48 -12.78 35.13
N TYR A 207 -16.86 -11.80 35.77
CA TYR A 207 -15.47 -11.41 35.48
C TYR A 207 -14.52 -12.24 36.34
N SER A 208 -13.51 -12.83 35.68
CA SER A 208 -12.38 -13.48 36.36
C SER A 208 -11.07 -12.97 35.72
N TYR A 209 -9.99 -12.96 36.49
CA TYR A 209 -8.67 -12.57 35.99
C TYR A 209 -7.96 -13.75 35.36
N THR A 210 -7.36 -13.54 34.19
CA THR A 210 -6.50 -14.53 33.54
C THR A 210 -5.42 -13.83 32.72
N SER A 211 -4.33 -14.56 32.48
CA SER A 211 -3.32 -14.11 31.53
C SER A 211 -3.79 -14.42 30.11
N LEU A 212 -3.71 -13.44 29.22
CA LEU A 212 -4.03 -13.57 27.81
C LEU A 212 -2.78 -13.43 26.98
N PHE A 213 -2.61 -14.37 26.08
CA PHE A 213 -1.53 -14.37 25.10
C PHE A 213 -2.14 -14.27 23.71
N LYS A 214 -1.79 -13.21 22.97
CA LYS A 214 -2.11 -13.08 21.55
C LYS A 214 -0.82 -12.81 20.79
N ALA A 215 -0.52 -13.68 19.83
CA ALA A 215 0.51 -13.45 18.83
C ALA A 215 -0.17 -13.14 17.50
N ALA A 216 0.21 -12.06 16.85
CA ALA A 216 -0.17 -11.75 15.48
C ALA A 216 1.04 -12.02 14.56
N LEU A 217 0.84 -12.85 13.56
CA LEU A 217 1.79 -13.06 12.46
C LEU A 217 1.46 -12.03 11.36
N HIS A 218 2.44 -11.23 11.01
CA HIS A 218 2.38 -10.32 9.86
C HIS A 218 3.20 -10.89 8.70
#